data_fa8e7f4292dd8320412ad693accb1256
#
_entry.id   fa8e7f4292dd8320412ad693accb1256
#
_cell.length_a   1.000
_cell.length_b   1.000
_cell.length_c   1.000
_cell.angle_alpha   90.00
_cell.angle_beta   90.00
_cell.angle_gamma   90.00
#
_symmetry.space_group_name_H-M   'P 1'
#
loop_
_entity.id
_entity.type
_entity.pdbx_description
1 polymer ?
#
loop_
_entity_poly.entity_id
_entity_poly.type
_entity_poly.pdbx_seq_one_letter_code
_entity_poly.pdbx_strand_id
1 'polypeptide(L)'
;MTLRRSIFISLLGLFLAGCVGCSVKPEPAPSPEVPSGEHEAKVELARRNLTRAMTMVSAARTNYFSDDGKAMSRYYNPNTGLRSSEKGSVWMYTSAIEAVNSILHGFTALKEEGEESFYNNYFATYSSILSTLVDNLEWYEGTYTLTSYTQTREWTVYGVNRASSPGKAAVEGRENVYDDQQWLIRELLESYKLTGEKKYLEKAEYLAEYVIDGWDTTLDDNGVEHGGIVWGPGYYTKHSCSNGPFVSPLVWLHEIYRESPAEVEYRYIGEGRKRLSRNMKKSEYYLMYAKKVYDFQRTHLYRKASGVYADMLGAKGWGGDNIAYETVDGVRYRGHNEEEAATGEAYSYNCGTMLSGAADLYRVTGEQEYFDDLKSLSTSAFLYFAKKSTSKEGYYEYAVDGFNNWFNGVLLRGWIDASAHYGNVALNIGTFQDNLDYAWSNYLKNNMLPPSLLYGWNSTASKNNVEAMFTFAFASEYASLARWQLSKTE
;
A
#
# COMPACT_ATOMS: atom_id res chain seq x y z
N MET A 1 44.21 21.05 42.55
CA MET A 1 44.52 20.48 43.89
C MET A 1 44.05 19.03 43.93
N THR A 2 45.05 18.18 43.88
CA THR A 2 45.29 16.83 44.45
C THR A 2 44.34 15.69 44.13
N LEU A 3 44.84 14.88 43.27
CA LEU A 3 45.04 13.40 43.25
C LEU A 3 44.70 12.63 44.56
N ARG A 4 44.09 11.48 44.42
CA ARG A 4 44.59 10.23 45.05
C ARG A 4 44.17 8.96 44.30
N ARG A 5 45.18 8.25 43.80
CA ARG A 5 45.19 6.83 43.39
C ARG A 5 45.15 5.94 44.64
N SER A 6 44.57 4.76 44.53
CA SER A 6 44.94 3.65 45.38
C SER A 6 44.93 2.34 44.59
N ILE A 7 46.11 1.78 44.54
CA ILE A 7 46.53 0.47 44.06
C ILE A 7 46.29 -0.52 45.23
N PHE A 8 45.78 -1.72 44.95
CA PHE A 8 46.04 -2.87 45.85
C PHE A 8 46.39 -4.13 45.03
N ILE A 9 47.38 -4.76 45.56
CA ILE A 9 48.35 -5.74 45.12
C ILE A 9 47.79 -7.16 45.27
N SER A 10 48.24 -8.02 44.37
CA SER A 10 48.31 -9.49 44.33
C SER A 10 48.27 -10.29 45.62
N LEU A 11 47.66 -11.47 45.54
CA LEU A 11 48.19 -12.65 46.26
C LEU A 11 48.13 -13.88 45.35
N LEU A 12 49.31 -14.43 45.16
CA LEU A 12 49.66 -15.66 44.45
C LEU A 12 49.40 -16.87 45.37
N GLY A 13 48.69 -17.87 44.87
CA GLY A 13 48.53 -19.15 45.53
C GLY A 13 48.75 -20.28 44.51
N LEU A 14 49.95 -20.84 44.52
CA LEU A 14 50.30 -22.08 43.82
C LEU A 14 49.59 -23.28 44.44
N PHE A 15 48.89 -24.07 43.63
CA PHE A 15 48.68 -25.49 43.90
C PHE A 15 49.01 -26.29 42.64
N LEU A 16 50.06 -27.08 42.75
CA LEU A 16 50.45 -28.15 41.84
C LEU A 16 49.60 -29.38 42.14
N ALA A 17 48.90 -29.95 41.18
CA ALA A 17 48.63 -31.39 41.14
C ALA A 17 48.12 -31.84 39.78
N GLY A 18 48.82 -32.73 39.13
CA GLY A 18 48.30 -33.87 38.38
C GLY A 18 47.89 -33.67 36.94
N CYS A 19 48.83 -33.92 36.03
CA CYS A 19 48.54 -34.25 34.61
C CYS A 19 47.71 -35.52 34.51
N VAL A 20 46.48 -35.42 33.94
CA VAL A 20 45.91 -36.52 33.16
C VAL A 20 45.51 -35.91 31.84
N GLY A 21 46.25 -36.26 30.78
CA GLY A 21 45.96 -35.80 29.41
C GLY A 21 44.69 -36.45 28.86
N CYS A 22 43.61 -35.69 28.82
CA CYS A 22 42.51 -35.93 27.89
C CYS A 22 42.71 -35.01 26.70
N SER A 23 43.16 -35.52 25.56
CA SER A 23 43.11 -34.88 24.27
C SER A 23 41.62 -34.82 23.87
N VAL A 24 40.98 -33.68 24.14
CA VAL A 24 39.69 -33.36 23.52
C VAL A 24 40.01 -33.07 22.05
N LYS A 25 39.63 -33.99 21.15
CA LYS A 25 39.57 -33.69 19.70
C LYS A 25 38.60 -32.53 19.55
N PRO A 26 38.96 -31.49 18.77
CA PRO A 26 37.98 -30.46 18.41
C PRO A 26 36.79 -31.13 17.71
N GLU A 27 35.58 -30.89 18.18
CA GLU A 27 34.37 -31.26 17.44
C GLU A 27 34.49 -30.69 16.00
N PRO A 28 34.22 -31.51 14.97
CA PRO A 28 34.17 -30.98 13.61
C PRO A 28 33.15 -29.85 13.59
N ALA A 29 33.52 -28.71 12.97
CA ALA A 29 32.61 -27.64 12.72
C ALA A 29 31.32 -28.21 12.06
N PRO A 30 30.12 -27.77 12.47
CA PRO A 30 28.88 -28.26 11.85
C PRO A 30 29.01 -28.08 10.36
N SER A 31 28.79 -29.16 9.60
CA SER A 31 28.68 -29.09 8.16
C SER A 31 27.58 -28.07 7.83
N PRO A 32 27.75 -27.22 6.80
CA PRO A 32 26.66 -26.35 6.40
C PRO A 32 25.41 -27.22 6.14
N GLU A 33 24.30 -26.90 6.81
CA GLU A 33 23.03 -27.58 6.59
C GLU A 33 22.70 -27.44 5.10
N VAL A 34 22.53 -28.57 4.42
CA VAL A 34 22.01 -28.59 3.05
C VAL A 34 20.58 -28.14 3.15
N PRO A 35 20.14 -27.07 2.42
CA PRO A 35 18.77 -26.63 2.43
C PRO A 35 17.82 -27.80 2.19
N SER A 36 16.72 -27.88 2.93
CA SER A 36 15.73 -28.93 2.70
C SER A 36 15.17 -28.79 1.27
N GLY A 37 14.80 -29.88 0.61
CA GLY A 37 14.24 -29.81 -0.73
C GLY A 37 12.98 -28.92 -0.81
N GLU A 38 12.33 -28.70 0.33
CA GLU A 38 11.20 -27.78 0.46
C GLU A 38 11.64 -26.31 0.39
N HIS A 39 12.75 -25.94 1.06
CA HIS A 39 13.33 -24.61 0.97
C HIS A 39 13.76 -24.28 -0.48
N GLU A 40 14.46 -25.20 -1.14
CA GLU A 40 14.83 -25.03 -2.55
C GLU A 40 13.61 -24.82 -3.46
N ALA A 41 12.52 -25.54 -3.23
CA ALA A 41 11.27 -25.37 -3.97
C ALA A 41 10.62 -24.00 -3.74
N LYS A 42 10.64 -23.48 -2.50
CA LYS A 42 10.16 -22.12 -2.18
C LYS A 42 10.99 -21.05 -2.91
N VAL A 43 12.30 -21.16 -2.87
CA VAL A 43 13.23 -20.24 -3.54
C VAL A 43 13.04 -20.28 -5.07
N GLU A 44 12.90 -21.46 -5.66
CA GLU A 44 12.69 -21.61 -7.11
C GLU A 44 11.33 -21.02 -7.55
N LEU A 45 10.27 -21.21 -6.75
CA LEU A 45 8.98 -20.58 -7.01
C LEU A 45 9.06 -19.05 -6.93
N ALA A 46 9.77 -18.52 -5.94
CA ALA A 46 9.99 -17.08 -5.78
C ALA A 46 10.77 -16.50 -6.96
N ARG A 47 11.86 -17.14 -7.40
CA ARG A 47 12.62 -16.76 -8.59
C ARG A 47 11.77 -16.74 -9.86
N ARG A 48 10.94 -17.79 -10.06
CA ARG A 48 10.03 -17.89 -11.21
C ARG A 48 9.04 -16.73 -11.20
N ASN A 49 8.42 -16.45 -10.07
CA ASN A 49 7.47 -15.35 -9.92
C ASN A 49 8.14 -13.98 -10.19
N LEU A 50 9.31 -13.72 -9.63
CA LEU A 50 10.04 -12.48 -9.89
C LEU A 50 10.46 -12.33 -11.36
N THR A 51 10.90 -13.39 -12.00
CA THR A 51 11.24 -13.38 -13.42
C THR A 51 10.02 -13.01 -14.28
N ARG A 52 8.84 -13.54 -13.95
CA ARG A 52 7.59 -13.18 -14.62
C ARG A 52 7.20 -11.72 -14.38
N ALA A 53 7.28 -11.25 -13.13
CA ALA A 53 7.04 -9.84 -12.78
C ALA A 53 7.94 -8.91 -13.57
N MET A 54 9.25 -9.19 -13.62
CA MET A 54 10.24 -8.42 -14.39
C MET A 54 9.91 -8.41 -15.89
N THR A 55 9.54 -9.57 -16.44
CA THR A 55 9.14 -9.71 -17.84
C THR A 55 7.94 -8.84 -18.19
N MET A 56 6.92 -8.84 -17.31
CA MET A 56 5.71 -8.03 -17.50
C MET A 56 5.99 -6.53 -17.35
N VAL A 57 6.78 -6.11 -16.37
CA VAL A 57 7.18 -4.69 -16.22
C VAL A 57 7.99 -4.22 -17.44
N SER A 58 8.88 -5.03 -17.96
CA SER A 58 9.64 -4.71 -19.18
C SER A 58 8.71 -4.53 -20.39
N ALA A 59 7.75 -5.45 -20.57
CA ALA A 59 6.75 -5.36 -21.63
C ALA A 59 5.85 -4.11 -21.44
N ALA A 60 5.41 -3.84 -20.22
CA ALA A 60 4.58 -2.68 -19.92
C ALA A 60 5.30 -1.36 -20.23
N ARG A 61 6.57 -1.23 -19.85
CA ARG A 61 7.37 -0.04 -20.17
C ARG A 61 7.52 0.17 -21.67
N THR A 62 7.69 -0.88 -22.45
CA THR A 62 7.80 -0.81 -23.92
C THR A 62 6.46 -0.47 -24.56
N ASN A 63 5.38 -1.08 -24.08
CA ASN A 63 4.08 -1.05 -24.73
C ASN A 63 3.26 0.19 -24.38
N TYR A 64 3.32 0.67 -23.14
CA TYR A 64 2.47 1.75 -22.65
C TYR A 64 3.17 3.11 -22.60
N PHE A 65 4.49 3.16 -22.39
CA PHE A 65 5.18 4.44 -22.26
C PHE A 65 5.56 5.03 -23.61
N SER A 66 5.61 6.37 -23.71
CA SER A 66 6.15 7.07 -24.84
C SER A 66 7.67 6.92 -24.92
N ASP A 67 8.27 7.23 -26.08
CA ASP A 67 9.71 7.08 -26.32
C ASP A 67 10.58 7.84 -25.32
N ASP A 68 10.08 8.96 -24.78
CA ASP A 68 10.72 9.71 -23.71
C ASP A 68 10.54 9.09 -22.31
N GLY A 69 9.72 8.02 -22.19
CA GLY A 69 9.44 7.32 -20.94
C GLY A 69 8.60 8.10 -19.94
N LYS A 70 8.09 9.29 -20.29
CA LYS A 70 7.44 10.22 -19.35
C LYS A 70 5.92 10.10 -19.32
N ALA A 71 5.29 9.54 -20.33
CA ALA A 71 3.84 9.48 -20.46
C ALA A 71 3.36 8.06 -20.65
N MET A 72 2.56 7.56 -19.70
CA MET A 72 1.93 6.25 -19.77
C MET A 72 0.58 6.36 -20.49
N SER A 73 0.42 5.63 -21.57
CA SER A 73 -0.89 5.44 -22.23
C SER A 73 -1.76 4.53 -21.39
N ARG A 74 -3.07 4.79 -21.37
CA ARG A 74 -4.02 4.00 -20.60
C ARG A 74 -4.15 2.57 -21.12
N TYR A 75 -4.25 2.40 -22.45
CA TYR A 75 -4.48 1.11 -23.09
C TYR A 75 -3.39 0.73 -24.08
N TYR A 76 -3.17 -0.58 -24.19
CA TYR A 76 -2.42 -1.22 -25.27
C TYR A 76 -3.14 -2.49 -25.71
N ASN A 77 -3.12 -2.77 -27.00
CA ASN A 77 -3.71 -3.98 -27.56
C ASN A 77 -2.63 -4.92 -28.09
N PRO A 78 -2.37 -6.05 -27.44
CA PRO A 78 -1.30 -6.97 -27.84
C PRO A 78 -1.58 -7.73 -29.15
N ASN A 79 -2.82 -7.69 -29.68
CA ASN A 79 -3.15 -8.29 -30.95
C ASN A 79 -2.90 -7.37 -32.15
N THR A 80 -3.08 -6.06 -31.96
CA THR A 80 -2.90 -5.06 -33.02
C THR A 80 -1.61 -4.27 -32.87
N GLY A 81 -0.95 -4.32 -31.72
CA GLY A 81 0.22 -3.49 -31.40
C GLY A 81 -0.09 -2.01 -31.18
N LEU A 82 -1.37 -1.64 -31.07
CA LEU A 82 -1.79 -0.25 -30.95
C LEU A 82 -1.86 0.19 -29.48
N ARG A 83 -1.34 1.38 -29.22
CA ARG A 83 -1.37 2.10 -27.96
C ARG A 83 -2.39 3.25 -28.04
N SER A 84 -3.17 3.46 -26.97
CA SER A 84 -4.12 4.58 -26.94
C SER A 84 -3.41 5.94 -26.84
N SER A 85 -4.05 6.99 -27.35
CA SER A 85 -3.64 8.37 -27.11
C SER A 85 -4.00 8.86 -25.70
N GLU A 86 -5.04 8.25 -25.09
CA GLU A 86 -5.45 8.51 -23.71
C GLU A 86 -4.33 8.15 -22.75
N LYS A 87 -4.05 9.05 -21.80
CA LYS A 87 -3.03 8.82 -20.75
C LYS A 87 -3.68 8.26 -19.51
N GLY A 88 -2.93 7.45 -18.79
CA GLY A 88 -3.36 6.97 -17.47
C GLY A 88 -3.52 8.12 -16.48
N SER A 89 -4.53 8.02 -15.59
CA SER A 89 -4.64 8.90 -14.44
C SER A 89 -3.45 8.71 -13.49
N VAL A 90 -3.29 9.59 -12.51
CA VAL A 90 -2.23 9.46 -11.49
C VAL A 90 -2.34 8.14 -10.72
N TRP A 91 -3.56 7.69 -10.39
CA TRP A 91 -3.80 6.39 -9.78
C TRP A 91 -3.30 5.24 -10.67
N MET A 92 -3.69 5.23 -11.96
CA MET A 92 -3.21 4.21 -12.91
C MET A 92 -1.67 4.24 -13.03
N TYR A 93 -1.08 5.44 -13.03
CA TYR A 93 0.36 5.62 -13.08
C TYR A 93 1.05 5.07 -11.83
N THR A 94 0.45 5.25 -10.65
CA THR A 94 0.97 4.74 -9.37
C THR A 94 1.12 3.22 -9.36
N SER A 95 0.30 2.47 -10.12
CA SER A 95 0.45 1.02 -10.25
C SER A 95 1.81 0.58 -10.82
N ALA A 96 2.44 1.44 -11.65
CA ALA A 96 3.78 1.16 -12.15
C ALA A 96 4.85 1.29 -11.05
N ILE A 97 4.69 2.27 -10.15
CA ILE A 97 5.55 2.45 -8.97
C ILE A 97 5.37 1.26 -8.03
N GLU A 98 4.13 0.85 -7.77
CA GLU A 98 3.78 -0.32 -6.95
C GLU A 98 4.45 -1.61 -7.46
N ALA A 99 4.39 -1.87 -8.77
CA ALA A 99 5.00 -3.05 -9.36
C ALA A 99 6.52 -3.05 -9.22
N VAL A 100 7.17 -1.90 -9.40
CA VAL A 100 8.62 -1.78 -9.25
C VAL A 100 9.04 -1.92 -7.79
N ASN A 101 8.33 -1.31 -6.84
CA ASN A 101 8.56 -1.50 -5.40
C ASN A 101 8.41 -2.98 -5.00
N SER A 102 7.34 -3.64 -5.47
CA SER A 102 7.11 -5.06 -5.19
C SER A 102 8.25 -5.96 -5.68
N ILE A 103 8.80 -5.68 -6.88
CA ILE A 103 9.95 -6.40 -7.43
C ILE A 103 11.21 -6.14 -6.59
N LEU A 104 11.48 -4.91 -6.20
CA LEU A 104 12.63 -4.56 -5.34
C LEU A 104 12.56 -5.25 -3.97
N HIS A 105 11.37 -5.33 -3.36
CA HIS A 105 11.15 -6.12 -2.16
C HIS A 105 11.42 -7.62 -2.38
N GLY A 106 11.02 -8.15 -3.53
CA GLY A 106 11.29 -9.54 -3.89
C GLY A 106 12.79 -9.82 -4.04
N PHE A 107 13.58 -8.89 -4.63
CA PHE A 107 15.03 -9.03 -4.71
C PHE A 107 15.67 -9.03 -3.32
N THR A 108 15.18 -8.17 -2.42
CA THR A 108 15.66 -8.10 -1.03
C THR A 108 15.35 -9.40 -0.29
N ALA A 109 14.14 -9.91 -0.43
CA ALA A 109 13.74 -11.17 0.20
C ALA A 109 14.56 -12.37 -0.29
N LEU A 110 14.83 -12.49 -1.61
CA LEU A 110 15.73 -13.53 -2.13
C LEU A 110 17.16 -13.41 -1.59
N LYS A 111 17.66 -12.18 -1.46
CA LYS A 111 18.99 -11.94 -0.89
C LYS A 111 19.07 -12.40 0.58
N GLU A 112 18.00 -12.19 1.37
CA GLU A 112 17.91 -12.66 2.75
C GLU A 112 17.94 -14.19 2.84
N GLU A 113 17.46 -14.90 1.82
CA GLU A 113 17.54 -16.36 1.67
C GLU A 113 18.88 -16.85 1.04
N GLY A 114 19.86 -15.97 0.90
CA GLY A 114 21.18 -16.31 0.33
C GLY A 114 21.25 -16.25 -1.19
N GLU A 115 20.18 -15.85 -1.88
CA GLU A 115 20.12 -15.74 -3.35
C GLU A 115 20.43 -14.33 -3.82
N GLU A 116 21.68 -13.94 -3.74
CA GLU A 116 22.14 -12.58 -4.03
C GLU A 116 22.10 -12.19 -5.51
N SER A 117 21.98 -13.15 -6.43
CA SER A 117 22.13 -12.93 -7.87
C SER A 117 21.11 -11.92 -8.43
N PHE A 118 19.84 -11.99 -8.02
CA PHE A 118 18.82 -11.04 -8.44
C PHE A 118 19.10 -9.64 -7.91
N TYR A 119 19.43 -9.54 -6.62
CA TYR A 119 19.75 -8.26 -6.00
C TYR A 119 20.96 -7.60 -6.69
N ASN A 120 22.06 -8.32 -6.81
CA ASN A 120 23.31 -7.80 -7.36
C ASN A 120 23.18 -7.39 -8.84
N ASN A 121 22.38 -8.12 -9.62
CA ASN A 121 22.23 -7.87 -11.06
C ASN A 121 21.18 -6.81 -11.40
N TYR A 122 20.12 -6.67 -10.61
CA TYR A 122 18.94 -5.92 -11.05
C TYR A 122 18.48 -4.81 -10.09
N PHE A 123 18.87 -4.83 -8.80
CA PHE A 123 18.37 -3.87 -7.81
C PHE A 123 18.66 -2.41 -8.24
N ALA A 124 19.89 -2.10 -8.64
CA ALA A 124 20.27 -0.76 -9.08
C ALA A 124 19.46 -0.30 -10.32
N THR A 125 19.23 -1.20 -11.28
CA THR A 125 18.44 -0.91 -12.48
C THR A 125 16.98 -0.59 -12.10
N TYR A 126 16.36 -1.40 -11.25
CA TYR A 126 14.97 -1.17 -10.83
C TYR A 126 14.84 0.05 -9.91
N SER A 127 15.82 0.35 -9.08
CA SER A 127 15.88 1.61 -8.32
C SER A 127 15.95 2.84 -9.24
N SER A 128 16.68 2.77 -10.34
CA SER A 128 16.71 3.83 -11.35
C SER A 128 15.37 3.98 -12.07
N ILE A 129 14.68 2.86 -12.37
CA ILE A 129 13.33 2.89 -12.94
C ILE A 129 12.37 3.54 -11.95
N LEU A 130 12.44 3.16 -10.67
CA LEU A 130 11.64 3.74 -9.59
C LEU A 130 11.83 5.26 -9.52
N SER A 131 13.08 5.73 -9.46
CA SER A 131 13.38 7.18 -9.42
C SER A 131 12.77 7.90 -10.63
N THR A 132 12.93 7.34 -11.83
CA THR A 132 12.35 7.92 -13.06
C THR A 132 10.82 8.00 -12.99
N LEU A 133 10.16 6.95 -12.49
CA LEU A 133 8.70 6.94 -12.35
C LEU A 133 8.23 7.98 -11.33
N VAL A 134 8.92 8.13 -10.20
CA VAL A 134 8.58 9.12 -9.19
C VAL A 134 8.86 10.54 -9.70
N ASP A 135 9.97 10.78 -10.37
CA ASP A 135 10.28 12.10 -10.95
C ASP A 135 9.23 12.53 -11.98
N ASN A 136 8.70 11.60 -12.77
CA ASN A 136 7.63 11.88 -13.75
C ASN A 136 6.27 12.22 -13.12
N LEU A 137 6.07 12.07 -11.82
CA LEU A 137 4.86 12.54 -11.12
C LEU A 137 4.71 14.06 -11.21
N GLU A 138 5.78 14.82 -11.51
CA GLU A 138 5.72 16.27 -11.75
C GLU A 138 4.66 16.67 -12.79
N TRP A 139 4.32 15.75 -13.73
CA TRP A 139 3.29 15.98 -14.76
C TRP A 139 1.86 15.90 -14.23
N TYR A 140 1.67 15.36 -13.04
CA TYR A 140 0.39 15.31 -12.32
C TYR A 140 0.33 16.35 -11.19
N GLU A 141 1.43 17.07 -10.92
CA GLU A 141 1.56 18.03 -9.83
C GLU A 141 0.97 19.40 -10.19
N GLY A 142 0.29 20.00 -9.23
CA GLY A 142 -0.23 21.37 -9.31
C GLY A 142 -0.34 22.00 -7.94
N THR A 143 -0.56 23.31 -7.90
CA THR A 143 -0.61 24.12 -6.65
C THR A 143 -1.92 24.88 -6.57
N TYR A 144 -2.55 24.86 -5.40
CA TYR A 144 -3.79 25.60 -5.13
C TYR A 144 -3.93 25.90 -3.61
N THR A 145 -4.85 26.80 -3.29
CA THR A 145 -5.18 27.11 -1.89
C THR A 145 -6.43 26.37 -1.46
N LEU A 146 -6.33 25.59 -0.38
CA LEU A 146 -7.43 24.82 0.23
C LEU A 146 -7.86 25.47 1.54
N THR A 147 -9.17 25.70 1.68
CA THR A 147 -9.82 25.94 2.98
C THR A 147 -10.38 24.62 3.49
N SER A 148 -9.77 24.09 4.53
CA SER A 148 -10.13 22.84 5.21
C SER A 148 -10.97 23.10 6.47
N TYR A 149 -11.15 22.06 7.28
CA TYR A 149 -11.90 22.15 8.54
C TYR A 149 -11.17 23.00 9.61
N THR A 150 -9.84 23.13 9.51
CA THR A 150 -9.01 23.75 10.57
C THR A 150 -8.14 24.89 10.09
N GLN A 151 -7.90 25.03 8.78
CA GLN A 151 -6.99 26.05 8.23
C GLN A 151 -7.29 26.38 6.76
N THR A 152 -6.65 27.45 6.28
CA THR A 152 -6.50 27.74 4.85
C THR A 152 -5.02 27.72 4.53
N ARG A 153 -4.60 26.86 3.58
CA ARG A 153 -3.19 26.65 3.24
C ARG A 153 -3.03 26.38 1.75
N GLU A 154 -1.91 26.82 1.20
CA GLU A 154 -1.47 26.47 -0.14
C GLU A 154 -0.82 25.08 -0.14
N TRP A 155 -1.25 24.23 -1.10
CA TRP A 155 -0.78 22.86 -1.26
C TRP A 155 -0.30 22.59 -2.68
N THR A 156 0.82 21.89 -2.83
CA THR A 156 1.32 21.34 -4.09
C THR A 156 1.15 19.83 -4.08
N VAL A 157 0.14 19.36 -4.79
CA VAL A 157 -0.37 17.98 -4.74
C VAL A 157 -0.64 17.45 -6.14
N TYR A 158 -1.15 16.24 -6.25
CA TYR A 158 -1.35 15.56 -7.52
C TYR A 158 -2.82 15.61 -7.97
N GLY A 159 -3.03 16.03 -9.20
CA GLY A 159 -4.33 15.95 -9.87
C GLY A 159 -4.56 14.58 -10.50
N VAL A 160 -5.83 14.26 -10.73
CA VAL A 160 -6.24 13.01 -11.38
C VAL A 160 -5.60 12.86 -12.75
N ASN A 161 -5.59 13.93 -13.54
CA ASN A 161 -5.18 13.91 -14.94
C ASN A 161 -3.78 14.49 -15.15
N ARG A 162 -3.04 13.87 -16.08
CA ARG A 162 -1.73 14.35 -16.51
C ARG A 162 -1.86 15.69 -17.25
N ALA A 163 -1.02 16.65 -16.85
CA ALA A 163 -0.93 17.95 -17.50
C ALA A 163 -0.13 17.91 -18.82
N SER A 164 -0.18 18.99 -19.56
CA SER A 164 0.63 19.21 -20.77
C SER A 164 2.06 19.65 -20.46
N SER A 165 2.34 20.07 -19.22
CA SER A 165 3.67 20.44 -18.74
C SER A 165 3.81 20.20 -17.23
N PRO A 166 5.05 20.00 -16.72
CA PRO A 166 5.30 19.74 -15.29
C PRO A 166 4.77 20.86 -14.39
N GLY A 167 4.23 20.49 -13.23
CA GLY A 167 3.74 21.43 -12.21
C GLY A 167 2.48 22.22 -12.60
N LYS A 168 1.76 21.80 -13.66
CA LYS A 168 0.60 22.51 -14.22
C LYS A 168 -0.68 21.66 -14.25
N ALA A 169 -0.74 20.60 -13.47
CA ALA A 169 -1.95 19.81 -13.37
C ALA A 169 -3.08 20.60 -12.69
N ALA A 170 -4.30 20.37 -13.14
CA ALA A 170 -5.47 20.85 -12.43
C ALA A 170 -5.63 20.04 -11.13
N VAL A 171 -5.68 20.73 -9.99
CA VAL A 171 -5.74 20.12 -8.65
C VAL A 171 -6.82 20.72 -7.78
N GLU A 172 -7.55 21.72 -8.28
CA GLU A 172 -8.62 22.39 -7.54
C GLU A 172 -9.94 21.63 -7.69
N GLY A 173 -10.74 21.63 -6.63
CA GLY A 173 -12.08 21.05 -6.65
C GLY A 173 -12.07 19.54 -6.93
N ARG A 174 -12.77 19.11 -7.98
CA ARG A 174 -12.93 17.69 -8.35
C ARG A 174 -11.76 17.09 -9.12
N GLU A 175 -10.80 17.89 -9.50
CA GLU A 175 -9.60 17.44 -10.22
C GLU A 175 -8.57 16.77 -9.31
N ASN A 176 -8.87 16.64 -8.02
CA ASN A 176 -8.01 16.09 -6.99
C ASN A 176 -8.87 15.27 -6.01
N VAL A 177 -8.39 14.08 -5.69
CA VAL A 177 -9.01 13.18 -4.72
C VAL A 177 -7.97 12.69 -3.72
N TYR A 178 -8.40 12.46 -2.46
CA TYR A 178 -7.48 12.08 -1.40
C TYR A 178 -6.98 10.63 -1.50
N ASP A 179 -7.76 9.74 -2.09
CA ASP A 179 -7.33 8.35 -2.31
C ASP A 179 -6.14 8.24 -3.27
N ASP A 180 -6.09 9.03 -4.34
CA ASP A 180 -4.94 9.08 -5.24
C ASP A 180 -3.66 9.48 -4.50
N GLN A 181 -3.75 10.43 -3.55
CA GLN A 181 -2.63 10.82 -2.70
C GLN A 181 -2.24 9.67 -1.75
N GLN A 182 -3.21 8.95 -1.18
CA GLN A 182 -2.96 7.85 -0.24
C GLN A 182 -2.22 6.68 -0.91
N TRP A 183 -2.57 6.35 -2.15
CA TRP A 183 -1.83 5.34 -2.91
C TRP A 183 -0.39 5.78 -3.17
N LEU A 184 -0.17 7.05 -3.50
CA LEU A 184 1.17 7.61 -3.67
C LEU A 184 1.95 7.64 -2.34
N ILE A 185 1.34 8.04 -1.23
CA ILE A 185 1.97 8.02 0.10
C ILE A 185 2.48 6.60 0.41
N ARG A 186 1.64 5.59 0.18
CA ARG A 186 2.01 4.19 0.39
C ARG A 186 3.26 3.83 -0.43
N GLU A 187 3.24 4.11 -1.72
CA GLU A 187 4.34 3.74 -2.61
C GLU A 187 5.62 4.54 -2.33
N LEU A 188 5.52 5.81 -1.95
CA LEU A 188 6.66 6.60 -1.52
C LEU A 188 7.29 6.07 -0.23
N LEU A 189 6.49 5.63 0.75
CA LEU A 189 7.00 5.00 1.96
C LEU A 189 7.67 3.65 1.68
N GLU A 190 7.13 2.83 0.77
CA GLU A 190 7.81 1.61 0.31
C GLU A 190 9.13 1.93 -0.40
N SER A 191 9.15 2.96 -1.25
CA SER A 191 10.36 3.45 -1.90
C SER A 191 11.42 3.91 -0.88
N TYR A 192 11.00 4.59 0.19
CA TYR A 192 11.88 4.98 1.29
C TYR A 192 12.45 3.78 2.04
N LYS A 193 11.62 2.80 2.38
CA LYS A 193 12.08 1.56 3.06
C LYS A 193 13.12 0.80 2.24
N LEU A 194 12.96 0.78 0.91
CA LEU A 194 13.85 0.07 -0.01
C LEU A 194 15.18 0.80 -0.26
N THR A 195 15.16 2.13 -0.35
CA THR A 195 16.30 2.92 -0.83
C THR A 195 16.96 3.78 0.24
N GLY A 196 16.24 4.11 1.33
CA GLY A 196 16.69 5.06 2.33
C GLY A 196 16.70 6.53 1.87
N GLU A 197 16.21 6.83 0.66
CA GLU A 197 16.22 8.18 0.10
C GLU A 197 15.17 9.06 0.77
N LYS A 198 15.62 10.06 1.53
CA LYS A 198 14.77 10.96 2.32
C LYS A 198 13.71 11.70 1.50
N LYS A 199 13.99 11.99 0.21
CA LYS A 199 13.01 12.66 -0.67
C LYS A 199 11.66 11.96 -0.71
N TYR A 200 11.65 10.62 -0.65
CA TYR A 200 10.42 9.83 -0.65
C TYR A 200 9.65 9.98 0.66
N LEU A 201 10.35 9.92 1.81
CA LEU A 201 9.72 10.14 3.12
C LEU A 201 9.16 11.56 3.24
N GLU A 202 9.93 12.59 2.88
CA GLU A 202 9.53 14.00 2.96
C GLU A 202 8.27 14.27 2.11
N LYS A 203 8.21 13.72 0.89
CA LYS A 203 7.01 13.86 0.05
C LYS A 203 5.82 13.08 0.59
N ALA A 204 6.04 11.87 1.11
CA ALA A 204 4.99 11.06 1.74
C ALA A 204 4.39 11.77 2.95
N GLU A 205 5.21 12.35 3.82
CA GLU A 205 4.73 13.12 4.98
C GLU A 205 3.95 14.37 4.57
N TYR A 206 4.45 15.11 3.58
CA TYR A 206 3.75 16.29 3.07
C TYR A 206 2.36 15.96 2.54
N LEU A 207 2.26 14.86 1.78
CA LEU A 207 0.97 14.38 1.29
C LEU A 207 0.10 13.83 2.43
N ALA A 208 0.69 13.19 3.44
CA ALA A 208 -0.05 12.71 4.60
C ALA A 208 -0.68 13.85 5.40
N GLU A 209 0.03 14.97 5.60
CA GLU A 209 -0.53 16.18 6.20
C GLU A 209 -1.71 16.73 5.37
N TYR A 210 -1.57 16.74 4.04
CA TYR A 210 -2.62 17.17 3.13
C TYR A 210 -3.88 16.28 3.23
N VAL A 211 -3.72 14.97 3.29
CA VAL A 211 -4.85 14.03 3.43
C VAL A 211 -5.50 14.15 4.80
N ILE A 212 -4.72 14.33 5.86
CA ILE A 212 -5.25 14.57 7.22
C ILE A 212 -6.08 15.85 7.29
N ASP A 213 -5.71 16.88 6.52
CA ASP A 213 -6.50 18.12 6.41
C ASP A 213 -7.90 17.89 5.79
N GLY A 214 -8.12 16.74 5.14
CA GLY A 214 -9.41 16.24 4.66
C GLY A 214 -10.23 15.46 5.69
N TRP A 215 -9.71 15.21 6.89
CA TRP A 215 -10.44 14.58 8.00
C TRP A 215 -11.48 15.55 8.58
N ASP A 216 -12.72 15.11 8.70
CA ASP A 216 -13.82 15.91 9.27
C ASP A 216 -13.67 16.04 10.79
N THR A 217 -12.99 17.12 11.20
CA THR A 217 -12.78 17.46 12.62
C THR A 217 -13.94 18.22 13.25
N THR A 218 -15.02 18.49 12.52
CA THR A 218 -16.19 19.14 13.09
C THR A 218 -16.85 18.28 14.17
N LEU A 219 -17.43 18.93 15.16
CA LEU A 219 -17.98 18.26 16.35
C LEU A 219 -19.50 18.12 16.25
N ASP A 220 -20.02 16.97 16.64
CA ASP A 220 -21.44 16.74 16.89
C ASP A 220 -21.92 17.50 18.16
N ASP A 221 -23.19 17.32 18.50
CA ASP A 221 -23.80 17.97 19.69
C ASP A 221 -23.23 17.45 21.03
N ASN A 222 -22.52 16.31 21.03
CA ASN A 222 -21.86 15.75 22.20
C ASN A 222 -20.38 16.12 22.27
N GLY A 223 -19.87 16.90 21.31
CA GLY A 223 -18.47 17.29 21.23
C GLY A 223 -17.55 16.20 20.67
N VAL A 224 -18.09 15.21 19.97
CA VAL A 224 -17.34 14.14 19.29
C VAL A 224 -17.11 14.54 17.83
N GLU A 225 -15.91 14.29 17.30
CA GLU A 225 -15.63 14.52 15.88
C GLU A 225 -16.53 13.64 14.99
N HIS A 226 -17.10 14.22 13.93
CA HIS A 226 -17.83 13.44 12.93
C HIS A 226 -16.93 12.42 12.25
N GLY A 227 -15.67 12.79 12.01
CA GLY A 227 -14.65 11.87 11.48
C GLY A 227 -14.81 11.54 10.00
N GLY A 228 -13.88 10.70 9.51
CA GLY A 228 -13.79 10.28 8.13
C GLY A 228 -13.17 11.31 7.21
N ILE A 229 -12.40 10.81 6.23
CA ILE A 229 -11.79 11.61 5.18
C ILE A 229 -12.77 11.66 4.01
N VAL A 230 -13.12 12.86 3.56
CA VAL A 230 -13.94 13.04 2.35
C VAL A 230 -13.19 12.55 1.11
N TRP A 231 -13.91 12.27 0.02
CA TRP A 231 -13.27 11.73 -1.19
C TRP A 231 -12.21 12.69 -1.78
N GLY A 232 -12.46 13.98 -1.69
CA GLY A 232 -11.51 15.00 -2.15
C GLY A 232 -11.96 16.40 -1.76
N PRO A 233 -11.15 17.42 -2.04
CA PRO A 233 -11.48 18.81 -1.69
C PRO A 233 -12.80 19.30 -2.28
N GLY A 234 -13.12 18.85 -3.51
CA GLY A 234 -14.35 19.19 -4.21
C GLY A 234 -15.55 18.28 -3.90
N TYR A 235 -15.42 17.39 -2.92
CA TYR A 235 -16.44 16.41 -2.52
C TYR A 235 -16.76 16.53 -1.03
N TYR A 236 -17.96 16.12 -0.63
CA TYR A 236 -18.29 15.95 0.78
C TYR A 236 -18.70 14.52 1.14
N THR A 237 -18.73 13.63 0.14
CA THR A 237 -18.95 12.19 0.35
C THR A 237 -17.71 11.55 0.96
N LYS A 238 -17.91 10.58 1.86
CA LYS A 238 -16.85 9.81 2.51
C LYS A 238 -16.87 8.40 1.97
N HIS A 239 -15.75 7.97 1.41
CA HIS A 239 -15.61 6.70 0.72
C HIS A 239 -14.68 5.74 1.45
N SER A 240 -14.84 4.44 1.23
CA SER A 240 -13.87 3.44 1.70
C SER A 240 -12.49 3.68 1.07
N CYS A 241 -12.44 4.10 -0.20
CA CYS A 241 -11.18 4.38 -0.88
C CYS A 241 -10.41 5.58 -0.31
N SER A 242 -11.10 6.55 0.28
CA SER A 242 -10.44 7.72 0.91
C SER A 242 -10.13 7.53 2.40
N ASN A 243 -10.40 6.36 2.97
CA ASN A 243 -10.15 6.04 4.38
C ASN A 243 -9.25 4.80 4.54
N GLY A 244 -9.69 3.62 4.15
CA GLY A 244 -8.96 2.36 4.36
C GLY A 244 -7.50 2.36 3.88
N PRO A 245 -7.17 2.86 2.67
CA PRO A 245 -5.80 2.88 2.17
C PRO A 245 -4.82 3.67 3.02
N PHE A 246 -5.29 4.61 3.84
CA PHE A 246 -4.44 5.48 4.63
C PHE A 246 -3.97 4.86 5.94
N VAL A 247 -4.64 3.82 6.44
CA VAL A 247 -4.32 3.22 7.75
C VAL A 247 -2.88 2.69 7.82
N SER A 248 -2.49 1.80 6.91
CA SER A 248 -1.13 1.24 6.89
C SER A 248 -0.04 2.31 6.72
N PRO A 249 -0.13 3.27 5.78
CA PRO A 249 0.83 4.37 5.68
C PRO A 249 1.01 5.17 6.97
N LEU A 250 -0.07 5.44 7.69
CA LEU A 250 -0.02 6.14 8.98
C LEU A 250 0.69 5.29 10.05
N VAL A 251 0.44 3.98 10.10
CA VAL A 251 1.18 3.08 11.00
C VAL A 251 2.67 3.06 10.65
N TRP A 252 3.03 3.02 9.37
CA TRP A 252 4.44 3.04 8.96
C TRP A 252 5.14 4.34 9.31
N LEU A 253 4.46 5.48 9.17
CA LEU A 253 4.98 6.77 9.66
C LEU A 253 5.14 6.77 11.19
N HIS A 254 4.19 6.20 11.94
CA HIS A 254 4.35 6.00 13.37
C HIS A 254 5.63 5.23 13.70
N GLU A 255 5.92 4.13 12.99
CA GLU A 255 7.11 3.31 13.23
C GLU A 255 8.41 4.05 12.88
N ILE A 256 8.45 4.76 11.75
CA ILE A 256 9.60 5.56 11.34
C ILE A 256 9.98 6.60 12.42
N TYR A 257 8.97 7.16 13.09
CA TYR A 257 9.17 8.20 14.11
C TYR A 257 9.09 7.70 15.56
N ARG A 258 9.03 6.37 15.80
CA ARG A 258 8.84 5.79 17.14
C ARG A 258 9.84 6.30 18.16
N GLU A 259 11.12 6.32 17.81
CA GLU A 259 12.23 6.77 18.68
C GLU A 259 12.64 8.22 18.43
N SER A 260 11.92 8.95 17.58
CA SER A 260 12.24 10.32 17.20
C SER A 260 11.53 11.32 18.13
N PRO A 261 12.21 12.40 18.57
CA PRO A 261 11.59 13.49 19.28
C PRO A 261 10.84 14.47 18.35
N ALA A 262 10.81 14.21 17.03
CA ALA A 262 10.21 15.11 16.06
C ALA A 262 8.72 15.33 16.35
N GLU A 263 8.28 16.57 16.24
CA GLU A 263 6.92 17.01 16.49
C GLU A 263 6.26 17.51 15.20
N VAL A 264 4.93 17.52 15.23
CA VAL A 264 4.06 18.09 14.20
C VAL A 264 2.97 18.93 14.88
N GLU A 265 2.47 19.93 14.18
CA GLU A 265 1.35 20.73 14.67
C GLU A 265 0.03 19.95 14.49
N TYR A 266 -0.54 19.49 15.60
CA TYR A 266 -1.86 18.90 15.64
C TYR A 266 -2.92 19.99 15.75
N ARG A 267 -3.78 20.10 14.74
CA ARG A 267 -4.91 21.03 14.67
C ARG A 267 -6.20 20.32 15.03
N TYR A 268 -7.04 20.98 15.84
CA TYR A 268 -8.30 20.42 16.31
C TYR A 268 -9.34 21.51 16.62
N ILE A 269 -10.57 21.11 16.78
CA ILE A 269 -11.66 22.01 17.17
C ILE A 269 -11.92 21.82 18.68
N GLY A 270 -11.77 22.89 19.44
CA GLY A 270 -12.00 22.92 20.88
C GLY A 270 -13.34 23.53 21.27
N GLU A 271 -13.48 23.81 22.56
CA GLU A 271 -14.67 24.42 23.12
C GLU A 271 -15.08 25.71 22.39
N GLY A 272 -16.36 25.90 22.17
CA GLY A 272 -16.89 27.04 21.41
C GLY A 272 -16.57 26.99 19.93
N ARG A 273 -16.25 25.81 19.39
CA ARG A 273 -15.85 25.58 17.98
C ARG A 273 -14.60 26.30 17.55
N LYS A 274 -13.75 26.72 18.48
CA LYS A 274 -12.48 27.41 18.18
C LYS A 274 -11.48 26.44 17.53
N ARG A 275 -10.81 26.92 16.48
CA ARG A 275 -9.69 26.20 15.86
C ARG A 275 -8.46 26.41 16.71
N LEU A 276 -7.94 25.33 17.25
CA LEU A 276 -6.79 25.29 18.14
C LEU A 276 -5.69 24.42 17.55
N SER A 277 -4.46 24.64 18.01
CA SER A 277 -3.36 23.75 17.66
C SER A 277 -2.43 23.53 18.87
N ARG A 278 -1.69 22.44 18.83
CA ARG A 278 -0.62 22.12 19.77
C ARG A 278 0.41 21.24 19.09
N ASN A 279 1.65 21.29 19.58
CA ASN A 279 2.65 20.34 19.16
C ASN A 279 2.36 18.95 19.72
N MET A 280 2.60 17.94 18.90
CA MET A 280 2.45 16.53 19.23
C MET A 280 3.61 15.75 18.61
N LYS A 281 4.12 14.71 19.28
CA LYS A 281 5.12 13.84 18.67
C LYS A 281 4.58 13.19 17.40
N LYS A 282 5.36 13.19 16.32
CA LYS A 282 4.96 12.61 15.05
C LYS A 282 4.48 11.17 15.20
N SER A 283 5.19 10.34 16.00
CA SER A 283 4.79 8.95 16.24
C SER A 283 3.40 8.83 16.86
N GLU A 284 3.07 9.63 17.87
CA GLU A 284 1.76 9.64 18.52
C GLU A 284 0.67 10.17 17.58
N TYR A 285 0.98 11.20 16.82
CA TYR A 285 0.08 11.82 15.86
C TYR A 285 -0.37 10.84 14.76
N TYR A 286 0.59 10.16 14.13
CA TYR A 286 0.28 9.21 13.07
C TYR A 286 -0.48 7.98 13.58
N LEU A 287 -0.11 7.43 14.75
CA LEU A 287 -0.86 6.31 15.33
C LEU A 287 -2.29 6.70 15.72
N MET A 288 -2.47 7.89 16.28
CA MET A 288 -3.80 8.42 16.61
C MET A 288 -4.68 8.49 15.35
N TYR A 289 -4.16 9.03 14.25
CA TYR A 289 -4.94 9.10 13.00
C TYR A 289 -5.14 7.71 12.37
N ALA A 290 -4.16 6.81 12.44
CA ALA A 290 -4.33 5.43 11.96
C ALA A 290 -5.52 4.75 12.64
N LYS A 291 -5.63 4.87 13.98
CA LYS A 291 -6.76 4.34 14.75
C LYS A 291 -8.07 5.05 14.39
N LYS A 292 -8.09 6.38 14.36
CA LYS A 292 -9.30 7.15 14.00
C LYS A 292 -9.85 6.76 12.62
N VAL A 293 -8.99 6.65 11.62
CA VAL A 293 -9.39 6.30 10.24
C VAL A 293 -9.88 4.85 10.16
N TYR A 294 -9.19 3.92 10.83
CA TYR A 294 -9.60 2.52 10.90
C TYR A 294 -10.96 2.38 11.56
N ASP A 295 -11.15 3.00 12.73
CA ASP A 295 -12.38 2.93 13.51
C ASP A 295 -13.56 3.58 12.76
N PHE A 296 -13.32 4.69 12.08
CA PHE A 296 -14.34 5.32 11.24
C PHE A 296 -14.83 4.35 10.16
N GLN A 297 -13.92 3.76 9.38
CA GLN A 297 -14.31 2.84 8.31
C GLN A 297 -14.99 1.58 8.85
N ARG A 298 -14.46 1.00 9.93
CA ARG A 298 -15.03 -0.17 10.59
C ARG A 298 -16.44 0.11 11.10
N THR A 299 -16.68 1.29 11.68
CA THR A 299 -17.97 1.63 12.30
C THR A 299 -19.02 2.00 11.27
N HIS A 300 -18.65 2.77 10.24
CA HIS A 300 -19.61 3.39 9.35
C HIS A 300 -19.78 2.65 8.01
N LEU A 301 -18.76 1.93 7.53
CA LEU A 301 -18.76 1.33 6.19
C LEU A 301 -18.81 -0.20 6.19
N TYR A 302 -18.61 -0.86 7.34
CA TYR A 302 -18.68 -2.31 7.44
C TYR A 302 -20.13 -2.81 7.41
N ARG A 303 -20.43 -3.72 6.47
CA ARG A 303 -21.73 -4.36 6.32
C ARG A 303 -21.79 -5.69 7.08
N LYS A 304 -22.38 -5.69 8.26
CA LYS A 304 -22.48 -6.90 9.11
C LYS A 304 -23.12 -8.10 8.41
N ALA A 305 -24.08 -7.88 7.51
CA ALA A 305 -24.79 -8.96 6.82
C ALA A 305 -23.93 -9.72 5.81
N SER A 306 -23.00 -9.04 5.13
CA SER A 306 -22.11 -9.63 4.13
C SER A 306 -20.67 -9.83 4.64
N GLY A 307 -20.30 -9.19 5.74
CA GLY A 307 -18.95 -9.24 6.30
C GLY A 307 -17.89 -8.50 5.48
N VAL A 308 -18.30 -7.56 4.61
CA VAL A 308 -17.42 -6.77 3.75
C VAL A 308 -17.78 -5.29 3.80
N TYR A 309 -16.92 -4.43 3.28
CA TYR A 309 -17.08 -2.98 3.31
C TYR A 309 -17.93 -2.47 2.13
N ALA A 310 -18.81 -1.50 2.41
CA ALA A 310 -19.51 -0.71 1.41
C ALA A 310 -18.53 0.22 0.67
N ASP A 311 -18.94 0.75 -0.47
CA ASP A 311 -18.14 1.71 -1.20
C ASP A 311 -18.04 3.07 -0.48
N MET A 312 -19.18 3.60 -0.01
CA MET A 312 -19.26 4.94 0.55
C MET A 312 -20.40 5.12 1.55
N LEU A 313 -20.35 6.19 2.32
CA LEU A 313 -21.53 6.74 2.99
C LEU A 313 -22.41 7.47 1.96
N GLY A 314 -23.71 7.24 2.02
CA GLY A 314 -24.69 7.96 1.20
C GLY A 314 -24.71 9.44 1.55
N ALA A 315 -25.14 10.26 0.59
CA ALA A 315 -25.32 11.68 0.76
C ALA A 315 -26.32 12.20 -0.28
N LYS A 316 -26.95 13.35 -0.02
CA LYS A 316 -27.90 13.98 -0.95
C LYS A 316 -27.27 14.49 -2.26
N GLY A 317 -25.95 14.51 -2.32
CA GLY A 317 -25.15 14.91 -3.48
C GLY A 317 -23.70 14.49 -3.29
N TRP A 318 -22.77 14.98 -4.15
CA TRP A 318 -21.38 14.56 -4.16
C TRP A 318 -20.40 15.67 -3.78
N GLY A 319 -20.70 16.93 -4.05
CA GLY A 319 -19.77 18.03 -3.85
C GLY A 319 -20.14 19.30 -4.59
N GLY A 320 -19.14 20.13 -4.89
CA GLY A 320 -19.32 21.43 -5.54
C GLY A 320 -20.01 22.46 -4.61
N ASP A 321 -21.02 23.15 -5.12
CA ASP A 321 -21.74 24.22 -4.38
C ASP A 321 -22.45 23.74 -3.10
N ASN A 322 -22.61 22.43 -2.92
CA ASN A 322 -23.24 21.84 -1.76
C ASN A 322 -22.25 21.59 -0.58
N ILE A 323 -20.97 21.90 -0.75
CA ILE A 323 -20.00 21.78 0.35
C ILE A 323 -20.34 22.82 1.42
N ALA A 324 -20.56 22.33 2.65
CA ALA A 324 -20.85 23.20 3.79
C ALA A 324 -19.61 24.00 4.22
N TYR A 325 -19.84 25.25 4.61
CA TYR A 325 -18.83 26.10 5.22
C TYR A 325 -19.40 26.78 6.45
N GLU A 326 -18.58 27.08 7.42
CA GLU A 326 -18.92 27.85 8.59
C GLU A 326 -17.93 28.99 8.80
N THR A 327 -18.36 30.04 9.50
CA THR A 327 -17.49 31.18 9.86
C THR A 327 -17.34 31.23 11.37
N VAL A 328 -16.11 31.17 11.84
CA VAL A 328 -15.76 31.24 13.26
C VAL A 328 -14.73 32.37 13.45
N ASP A 329 -15.05 33.30 14.33
CA ASP A 329 -14.21 34.50 14.59
C ASP A 329 -13.85 35.26 13.30
N GLY A 330 -14.79 35.32 12.34
CA GLY A 330 -14.60 36.02 11.05
C GLY A 330 -13.81 35.25 10.00
N VAL A 331 -13.33 34.05 10.30
CA VAL A 331 -12.58 33.18 9.36
C VAL A 331 -13.48 32.07 8.85
N ARG A 332 -13.45 31.83 7.53
CA ARG A 332 -14.21 30.79 6.86
C ARG A 332 -13.46 29.46 6.96
N TYR A 333 -14.19 28.40 7.34
CA TYR A 333 -13.69 27.03 7.38
C TYR A 333 -14.69 26.09 6.70
N ARG A 334 -14.24 24.91 6.31
CA ARG A 334 -15.11 23.82 5.87
C ARG A 334 -15.98 23.37 7.05
N GLY A 335 -17.27 23.15 6.80
CA GLY A 335 -18.25 22.63 7.75
C GLY A 335 -18.60 21.17 7.47
N HIS A 336 -19.36 20.55 8.38
CA HIS A 336 -19.90 19.20 8.21
C HIS A 336 -21.01 19.19 7.16
N ASN A 337 -21.05 18.14 6.37
CA ASN A 337 -22.19 17.79 5.53
C ASN A 337 -22.86 16.52 6.06
N GLU A 338 -24.17 16.55 6.18
CA GLU A 338 -24.96 15.40 6.64
C GLU A 338 -24.74 14.16 5.76
N GLU A 339 -24.62 13.02 6.40
CA GLU A 339 -24.34 11.72 5.82
C GLU A 339 -25.58 10.83 5.85
N GLU A 340 -25.69 9.92 4.90
CA GLU A 340 -26.72 8.88 4.85
C GLU A 340 -26.06 7.51 5.11
N ALA A 341 -26.87 6.45 5.18
CA ALA A 341 -26.40 5.10 5.42
C ALA A 341 -25.39 4.62 4.35
N ALA A 342 -24.51 3.71 4.75
CA ALA A 342 -23.54 3.09 3.86
C ALA A 342 -24.19 2.46 2.62
N THR A 343 -23.66 2.75 1.45
CA THR A 343 -24.21 2.37 0.15
C THR A 343 -23.10 2.01 -0.86
N GLY A 344 -23.48 1.74 -2.11
CA GLY A 344 -22.58 1.36 -3.18
C GLY A 344 -22.24 -0.13 -3.19
N GLU A 345 -21.50 -0.58 -4.17
CA GLU A 345 -21.04 -1.97 -4.29
C GLU A 345 -19.90 -2.25 -3.29
N ALA A 346 -19.68 -3.53 -3.01
CA ALA A 346 -18.50 -3.94 -2.26
C ALA A 346 -17.38 -4.24 -3.26
N TYR A 347 -16.28 -3.50 -3.17
CA TYR A 347 -15.08 -3.75 -3.96
C TYR A 347 -14.02 -4.46 -3.11
N SER A 348 -13.28 -5.38 -3.73
CA SER A 348 -12.32 -6.25 -3.03
C SER A 348 -11.18 -5.45 -2.37
N TYR A 349 -10.74 -4.35 -2.98
CA TYR A 349 -9.68 -3.50 -2.42
C TYR A 349 -10.05 -2.84 -1.09
N ASN A 350 -11.33 -2.54 -0.85
CA ASN A 350 -11.79 -1.98 0.43
C ASN A 350 -11.57 -2.96 1.59
N CYS A 351 -11.73 -4.26 1.34
CA CYS A 351 -11.39 -5.29 2.31
C CYS A 351 -9.88 -5.50 2.41
N GLY A 352 -9.17 -5.47 1.28
CA GLY A 352 -7.71 -5.62 1.23
C GLY A 352 -6.97 -4.57 2.07
N THR A 353 -7.37 -3.29 1.94
CA THR A 353 -6.78 -2.19 2.72
C THR A 353 -7.06 -2.31 4.22
N MET A 354 -8.25 -2.75 4.59
CA MET A 354 -8.61 -2.94 6.00
C MET A 354 -7.93 -4.18 6.61
N LEU A 355 -7.65 -5.22 5.81
CA LEU A 355 -6.82 -6.35 6.24
C LEU A 355 -5.38 -5.90 6.52
N SER A 356 -4.78 -5.14 5.60
CA SER A 356 -3.44 -4.56 5.81
C SER A 356 -3.42 -3.64 7.04
N GLY A 357 -4.42 -2.76 7.16
CA GLY A 357 -4.55 -1.85 8.31
C GLY A 357 -4.70 -2.58 9.64
N ALA A 358 -5.53 -3.63 9.70
CA ALA A 358 -5.70 -4.45 10.91
C ALA A 358 -4.41 -5.19 11.28
N ALA A 359 -3.70 -5.76 10.29
CA ALA A 359 -2.42 -6.43 10.50
C ALA A 359 -1.36 -5.48 11.07
N ASP A 360 -1.25 -4.29 10.49
CA ASP A 360 -0.30 -3.27 10.93
C ASP A 360 -0.65 -2.71 12.32
N LEU A 361 -1.92 -2.41 12.59
CA LEU A 361 -2.36 -1.95 13.90
C LEU A 361 -2.15 -3.03 14.97
N TYR A 362 -2.50 -4.28 14.69
CA TYR A 362 -2.24 -5.39 15.62
C TYR A 362 -0.75 -5.53 15.93
N ARG A 363 0.11 -5.46 14.91
CA ARG A 363 1.56 -5.55 15.05
C ARG A 363 2.15 -4.48 15.97
N VAL A 364 1.67 -3.24 15.91
CA VAL A 364 2.25 -2.13 16.69
C VAL A 364 1.59 -1.92 18.05
N THR A 365 0.33 -2.35 18.23
CA THR A 365 -0.43 -2.12 19.46
C THR A 365 -0.63 -3.38 20.31
N GLY A 366 -0.71 -4.55 19.67
CA GLY A 366 -1.09 -5.81 20.32
C GLY A 366 -2.59 -5.87 20.71
N GLU A 367 -3.41 -4.91 20.29
CA GLU A 367 -4.82 -4.86 20.66
C GLU A 367 -5.62 -5.95 19.94
N GLN A 368 -6.27 -6.82 20.71
CA GLN A 368 -6.93 -8.04 20.24
C GLN A 368 -8.03 -7.78 19.20
N GLU A 369 -8.68 -6.64 19.27
CA GLU A 369 -9.75 -6.28 18.34
C GLU A 369 -9.30 -6.26 16.88
N TYR A 370 -8.08 -5.78 16.59
CA TYR A 370 -7.52 -5.77 15.23
C TYR A 370 -7.26 -7.18 14.70
N PHE A 371 -6.82 -8.10 15.57
CA PHE A 371 -6.66 -9.51 15.19
C PHE A 371 -8.01 -10.19 14.92
N ASP A 372 -9.02 -9.92 15.74
CA ASP A 372 -10.35 -10.49 15.57
C ASP A 372 -11.02 -9.98 14.28
N ASP A 373 -10.87 -8.70 13.96
CA ASP A 373 -11.30 -8.11 12.70
C ASP A 373 -10.57 -8.72 11.50
N LEU A 374 -9.25 -8.82 11.57
CA LEU A 374 -8.41 -9.43 10.54
C LEU A 374 -8.82 -10.86 10.24
N LYS A 375 -9.03 -11.69 11.26
CA LYS A 375 -9.48 -13.07 11.12
C LYS A 375 -10.87 -13.17 10.49
N SER A 376 -11.81 -12.36 10.99
CA SER A 376 -13.19 -12.33 10.49
C SER A 376 -13.25 -11.87 9.04
N LEU A 377 -12.58 -10.76 8.73
CA LEU A 377 -12.57 -10.17 7.39
C LEU A 377 -11.84 -11.05 6.38
N SER A 378 -10.76 -11.74 6.77
CA SER A 378 -10.07 -12.70 5.90
C SER A 378 -11.01 -13.77 5.38
N THR A 379 -11.88 -14.29 6.23
CA THR A 379 -12.85 -15.33 5.88
C THR A 379 -14.01 -14.77 5.06
N SER A 380 -14.61 -13.67 5.50
CA SER A 380 -15.79 -13.09 4.83
C SER A 380 -15.45 -12.54 3.44
N ALA A 381 -14.29 -11.88 3.27
CA ALA A 381 -13.84 -11.38 1.98
C ALA A 381 -13.60 -12.52 0.98
N PHE A 382 -13.01 -13.65 1.42
CA PHE A 382 -12.86 -14.82 0.54
C PHE A 382 -14.20 -15.37 0.10
N LEU A 383 -15.14 -15.59 1.02
CA LEU A 383 -16.47 -16.10 0.71
C LEU A 383 -17.27 -15.15 -0.21
N TYR A 384 -17.02 -13.84 -0.10
CA TYR A 384 -17.73 -12.85 -0.90
C TYR A 384 -17.15 -12.70 -2.30
N PHE A 385 -15.83 -12.59 -2.46
CA PHE A 385 -15.18 -12.24 -3.73
C PHE A 385 -14.68 -13.44 -4.54
N ALA A 386 -14.27 -14.54 -3.89
CA ALA A 386 -13.78 -15.73 -4.56
C ALA A 386 -14.94 -16.72 -4.81
N LYS A 387 -15.23 -16.98 -6.08
CA LYS A 387 -16.28 -17.93 -6.47
C LYS A 387 -15.64 -19.18 -7.08
N LYS A 388 -16.02 -20.35 -6.62
CA LYS A 388 -15.56 -21.58 -7.27
C LYS A 388 -15.96 -21.56 -8.73
N SER A 389 -14.98 -21.77 -9.62
CA SER A 389 -15.27 -21.85 -11.05
C SER A 389 -16.14 -23.08 -11.37
N THR A 390 -17.17 -22.87 -12.17
CA THR A 390 -18.05 -23.93 -12.64
C THR A 390 -17.52 -24.63 -13.89
N SER A 391 -16.57 -24.02 -14.59
CA SER A 391 -16.01 -24.49 -15.85
C SER A 391 -14.55 -24.95 -15.74
N LYS A 392 -13.86 -24.58 -14.64
CA LYS A 392 -12.47 -24.96 -14.37
C LYS A 392 -12.35 -25.48 -12.94
N GLU A 393 -12.45 -26.78 -12.82
CA GLU A 393 -12.39 -27.48 -11.54
C GLU A 393 -11.08 -27.13 -10.81
N GLY A 394 -11.19 -26.83 -9.51
CA GLY A 394 -10.05 -26.47 -8.66
C GLY A 394 -9.71 -24.98 -8.64
N TYR A 395 -10.25 -24.16 -9.54
CA TYR A 395 -9.96 -22.73 -9.60
C TYR A 395 -11.05 -21.87 -8.96
N TYR A 396 -10.68 -20.64 -8.60
CA TYR A 396 -11.59 -19.61 -8.09
C TYR A 396 -11.62 -18.41 -9.04
N GLU A 397 -12.82 -17.93 -9.31
CA GLU A 397 -13.07 -16.75 -10.15
C GLU A 397 -13.23 -15.51 -9.28
N TYR A 398 -12.60 -14.43 -9.73
CA TYR A 398 -12.75 -13.07 -9.19
C TYR A 398 -13.36 -12.19 -10.28
N ALA A 399 -14.07 -11.12 -9.88
CA ALA A 399 -14.56 -10.14 -10.83
C ALA A 399 -13.39 -9.52 -11.62
N VAL A 400 -13.61 -9.27 -12.92
CA VAL A 400 -12.57 -8.72 -13.84
C VAL A 400 -13.05 -7.50 -14.61
N ASP A 401 -14.31 -7.11 -14.46
CA ASP A 401 -14.90 -5.89 -15.06
C ASP A 401 -14.40 -4.63 -14.34
N GLY A 402 -14.49 -3.50 -15.02
CA GLY A 402 -14.02 -2.23 -14.50
C GLY A 402 -12.53 -2.30 -14.12
N PHE A 403 -12.20 -1.96 -12.88
CA PHE A 403 -10.84 -1.97 -12.33
C PHE A 403 -10.56 -3.17 -11.41
N ASN A 404 -11.43 -4.17 -11.41
CA ASN A 404 -11.37 -5.29 -10.46
C ASN A 404 -10.05 -6.08 -10.51
N ASN A 405 -9.35 -6.13 -11.65
CA ASN A 405 -8.03 -6.78 -11.68
C ASN A 405 -7.02 -6.10 -10.74
N TRP A 406 -7.01 -4.78 -10.68
CA TRP A 406 -6.17 -4.09 -9.70
C TRP A 406 -6.74 -4.19 -8.27
N PHE A 407 -8.07 -4.08 -8.11
CA PHE A 407 -8.73 -4.24 -6.81
C PHE A 407 -8.42 -5.60 -6.17
N ASN A 408 -8.39 -6.65 -6.96
CA ASN A 408 -8.06 -8.00 -6.50
C ASN A 408 -6.59 -8.10 -6.06
N GLY A 409 -5.66 -7.42 -6.74
CA GLY A 409 -4.26 -7.32 -6.30
C GLY A 409 -4.11 -6.68 -4.92
N VAL A 410 -4.93 -5.66 -4.63
CA VAL A 410 -4.97 -5.05 -3.29
C VAL A 410 -5.53 -6.02 -2.25
N LEU A 411 -6.53 -6.83 -2.59
CA LEU A 411 -7.05 -7.88 -1.71
C LEU A 411 -6.00 -8.96 -1.43
N LEU A 412 -5.28 -9.41 -2.46
CA LEU A 412 -4.16 -10.33 -2.30
C LEU A 412 -3.12 -9.79 -1.32
N ARG A 413 -2.73 -8.53 -1.48
CA ARG A 413 -1.79 -7.87 -0.57
C ARG A 413 -2.30 -7.86 0.87
N GLY A 414 -3.58 -7.54 1.08
CA GLY A 414 -4.21 -7.58 2.40
C GLY A 414 -4.13 -8.98 3.05
N TRP A 415 -4.34 -10.05 2.29
CA TRP A 415 -4.17 -11.42 2.80
C TRP A 415 -2.70 -11.76 3.07
N ILE A 416 -1.77 -11.29 2.24
CA ILE A 416 -0.33 -11.48 2.49
C ILE A 416 0.07 -10.79 3.81
N ASP A 417 -0.37 -9.55 4.04
CA ASP A 417 -0.10 -8.84 5.29
C ASP A 417 -0.74 -9.55 6.49
N ALA A 418 -1.99 -10.03 6.32
CA ALA A 418 -2.69 -10.81 7.34
C ALA A 418 -1.99 -12.14 7.67
N SER A 419 -1.29 -12.75 6.71
CA SER A 419 -0.66 -14.06 6.87
C SER A 419 0.44 -14.07 7.94
N ALA A 420 1.04 -12.92 8.23
CA ALA A 420 2.01 -12.77 9.31
C ALA A 420 1.42 -13.05 10.70
N HIS A 421 0.08 -12.95 10.84
CA HIS A 421 -0.63 -13.14 12.11
C HIS A 421 -1.64 -14.29 12.04
N TYR A 422 -2.14 -14.64 10.86
CA TYR A 422 -3.20 -15.63 10.68
C TYR A 422 -2.95 -16.52 9.46
N GLY A 423 -2.31 -17.68 9.68
CA GLY A 423 -1.87 -18.60 8.62
C GLY A 423 -2.99 -19.20 7.77
N ASN A 424 -4.26 -19.20 8.24
CA ASN A 424 -5.40 -19.80 7.51
C ASN A 424 -5.74 -19.08 6.19
N VAL A 425 -5.13 -17.93 5.90
CA VAL A 425 -5.26 -17.20 4.63
C VAL A 425 -4.43 -17.82 3.48
N ALA A 426 -3.60 -18.81 3.75
CA ALA A 426 -2.73 -19.42 2.74
C ALA A 426 -3.50 -19.94 1.51
N LEU A 427 -4.70 -20.54 1.73
CA LEU A 427 -5.57 -20.95 0.62
C LEU A 427 -6.00 -19.76 -0.23
N ASN A 428 -6.42 -18.68 0.41
CA ASN A 428 -6.88 -17.47 -0.28
C ASN A 428 -5.78 -16.93 -1.20
N ILE A 429 -4.56 -16.84 -0.68
CA ILE A 429 -3.38 -16.38 -1.43
C ILE A 429 -3.04 -17.35 -2.55
N GLY A 430 -3.12 -18.66 -2.30
CA GLY A 430 -2.84 -19.72 -3.29
C GLY A 430 -3.71 -19.63 -4.55
N THR A 431 -4.96 -19.20 -4.42
CA THR A 431 -5.87 -19.06 -5.58
C THR A 431 -5.38 -18.05 -6.61
N PHE A 432 -4.66 -17.00 -6.17
CA PHE A 432 -4.02 -16.04 -7.07
C PHE A 432 -2.84 -16.64 -7.81
N GLN A 433 -1.99 -17.38 -7.12
CA GLN A 433 -0.89 -18.12 -7.77
C GLN A 433 -1.41 -19.06 -8.85
N ASP A 434 -2.46 -19.82 -8.53
CA ASP A 434 -3.07 -20.77 -9.47
C ASP A 434 -3.62 -20.07 -10.72
N ASN A 435 -4.36 -18.99 -10.55
CA ASN A 435 -4.94 -18.22 -11.65
C ASN A 435 -3.87 -17.58 -12.54
N LEU A 436 -2.83 -16.99 -11.94
CA LEU A 436 -1.72 -16.39 -12.65
C LEU A 436 -0.91 -17.44 -13.41
N ASP A 437 -0.61 -18.60 -12.80
CA ASP A 437 0.10 -19.70 -13.43
C ASP A 437 -0.70 -20.31 -14.59
N TYR A 438 -2.02 -20.42 -14.42
CA TYR A 438 -2.90 -20.85 -15.49
C TYR A 438 -2.87 -19.89 -16.68
N ALA A 439 -3.01 -18.59 -16.43
CA ALA A 439 -2.98 -17.57 -17.47
C ALA A 439 -1.61 -17.51 -18.18
N TRP A 440 -0.52 -17.59 -17.43
CA TRP A 440 0.83 -17.64 -17.99
C TRP A 440 1.04 -18.80 -18.92
N SER A 441 0.58 -19.99 -18.54
CA SER A 441 0.76 -21.22 -19.30
C SER A 441 -0.12 -21.30 -20.55
N ASN A 442 -1.33 -20.68 -20.50
CA ASN A 442 -2.32 -20.85 -21.55
C ASN A 442 -2.56 -19.62 -22.43
N TYR A 443 -2.28 -18.41 -21.90
CA TYR A 443 -2.73 -17.18 -22.53
C TYR A 443 -1.67 -16.10 -22.67
N LEU A 444 -0.42 -16.35 -22.25
CA LEU A 444 0.66 -15.36 -22.38
C LEU A 444 0.82 -14.91 -23.84
N LYS A 445 0.77 -13.62 -24.07
CA LYS A 445 0.93 -13.02 -25.40
C LYS A 445 1.74 -11.74 -25.32
N ASN A 446 2.84 -11.66 -26.05
CA ASN A 446 3.76 -10.51 -26.03
C ASN A 446 4.17 -10.10 -24.60
N ASN A 447 4.40 -11.08 -23.74
CA ASN A 447 4.72 -10.94 -22.32
C ASN A 447 3.63 -10.21 -21.49
N MET A 448 2.38 -10.30 -21.94
CA MET A 448 1.19 -9.76 -21.26
C MET A 448 0.19 -10.87 -20.99
N LEU A 449 -0.56 -10.72 -19.90
CA LEU A 449 -1.71 -11.58 -19.56
C LEU A 449 -3.02 -10.88 -19.94
N PRO A 450 -4.07 -11.67 -20.26
CA PRO A 450 -5.40 -11.12 -20.51
C PRO A 450 -6.04 -10.63 -19.20
N PRO A 451 -6.98 -9.66 -19.26
CA PRO A 451 -7.77 -9.28 -18.09
C PRO A 451 -8.51 -10.46 -17.43
N SER A 452 -8.96 -11.43 -18.22
CA SER A 452 -9.57 -12.67 -17.72
C SER A 452 -8.54 -13.80 -17.67
N LEU A 453 -7.95 -14.02 -16.49
CA LEU A 453 -6.87 -15.00 -16.28
C LEU A 453 -7.29 -16.44 -16.58
N LEU A 454 -8.55 -16.80 -16.35
CA LEU A 454 -9.05 -18.17 -16.56
C LEU A 454 -9.69 -18.39 -17.94
N TYR A 455 -10.09 -17.34 -18.65
CA TYR A 455 -10.81 -17.44 -19.92
C TYR A 455 -10.07 -16.87 -21.11
N GLY A 456 -8.98 -16.14 -20.89
CA GLY A 456 -8.06 -15.69 -21.92
C GLY A 456 -8.53 -14.47 -22.70
N TRP A 457 -8.05 -14.39 -23.94
CA TRP A 457 -8.29 -13.26 -24.84
C TRP A 457 -9.64 -13.34 -25.54
N ASN A 458 -10.23 -12.17 -25.84
CA ASN A 458 -11.41 -12.10 -26.68
C ASN A 458 -11.07 -12.56 -28.11
N SER A 459 -11.96 -13.32 -28.75
CA SER A 459 -11.80 -13.76 -30.14
C SER A 459 -11.72 -12.62 -31.14
N THR A 460 -12.34 -11.48 -30.83
CA THR A 460 -12.26 -10.24 -31.64
C THR A 460 -11.02 -9.44 -31.23
N ALA A 461 -10.03 -9.37 -32.12
CA ALA A 461 -8.72 -8.77 -31.85
C ALA A 461 -8.80 -7.31 -31.29
N SER A 462 -9.69 -6.47 -31.85
CA SER A 462 -9.85 -5.08 -31.41
C SER A 462 -10.44 -4.91 -30.02
N LYS A 463 -11.01 -5.96 -29.41
CA LYS A 463 -11.57 -5.94 -28.04
C LYS A 463 -10.55 -6.29 -26.97
N ASN A 464 -9.32 -6.58 -27.32
CA ASN A 464 -8.27 -6.97 -26.39
C ASN A 464 -7.41 -5.77 -25.92
N ASN A 465 -8.03 -4.63 -25.70
CA ASN A 465 -7.36 -3.51 -25.05
C ASN A 465 -7.16 -3.84 -23.58
N VAL A 466 -5.91 -3.76 -23.13
CA VAL A 466 -5.52 -3.99 -21.73
C VAL A 466 -5.13 -2.66 -21.13
N GLU A 467 -5.67 -2.33 -19.96
CA GLU A 467 -5.23 -1.17 -19.19
C GLU A 467 -3.80 -1.39 -18.67
N ALA A 468 -2.98 -0.35 -18.69
CA ALA A 468 -1.61 -0.40 -18.21
C ALA A 468 -1.56 -0.91 -16.75
N MET A 469 -2.47 -0.40 -15.90
CA MET A 469 -2.53 -0.76 -14.50
C MET A 469 -2.79 -2.26 -14.25
N PHE A 470 -3.45 -2.99 -15.17
CA PHE A 470 -3.66 -4.43 -15.02
C PHE A 470 -2.36 -5.20 -15.24
N THR A 471 -1.56 -4.81 -16.24
CA THR A 471 -0.25 -5.43 -16.46
C THR A 471 0.68 -5.20 -15.27
N PHE A 472 0.66 -3.99 -14.68
CA PHE A 472 1.42 -3.70 -13.48
C PHE A 472 0.87 -4.40 -12.24
N ALA A 473 -0.47 -4.52 -12.10
CA ALA A 473 -1.07 -5.27 -11.00
C ALA A 473 -0.64 -6.74 -11.00
N PHE A 474 -0.73 -7.42 -12.15
CA PHE A 474 -0.27 -8.81 -12.25
C PHE A 474 1.24 -8.97 -11.98
N ALA A 475 2.05 -7.99 -12.40
CA ALA A 475 3.47 -7.98 -12.05
C ALA A 475 3.69 -7.83 -10.54
N SER A 476 2.93 -6.91 -9.90
CA SER A 476 2.96 -6.73 -8.44
C SER A 476 2.49 -7.96 -7.69
N GLU A 477 1.43 -8.63 -8.17
CA GLU A 477 0.93 -9.89 -7.62
C GLU A 477 2.00 -10.99 -7.65
N TYR A 478 2.65 -11.21 -8.78
CA TYR A 478 3.77 -12.17 -8.88
C TYR A 478 4.91 -11.84 -7.91
N ALA A 479 5.32 -10.58 -7.83
CA ALA A 479 6.39 -10.17 -6.93
C ALA A 479 6.01 -10.28 -5.44
N SER A 480 4.75 -9.97 -5.09
CA SER A 480 4.22 -10.12 -3.75
C SER A 480 4.11 -11.60 -3.34
N LEU A 481 3.68 -12.46 -4.27
CA LEU A 481 3.65 -13.92 -4.08
C LEU A 481 5.06 -14.48 -3.88
N ALA A 482 6.06 -13.97 -4.60
CA ALA A 482 7.46 -14.37 -4.41
C ALA A 482 7.92 -14.06 -2.97
N ARG A 483 7.68 -12.84 -2.48
CA ARG A 483 8.00 -12.44 -1.10
C ARG A 483 7.26 -13.29 -0.07
N TRP A 484 5.95 -13.49 -0.27
CA TRP A 484 5.14 -14.30 0.63
C TRP A 484 5.62 -15.76 0.70
N GLN A 485 6.03 -16.34 -0.43
CA GLN A 485 6.53 -17.72 -0.46
C GLN A 485 7.79 -17.88 0.40
N LEU A 486 8.68 -16.87 0.41
CA LEU A 486 9.89 -16.86 1.22
C LEU A 486 9.63 -16.56 2.71
N SER A 487 8.59 -15.79 3.03
CA SER A 487 8.23 -15.45 4.42
C SER A 487 7.55 -16.59 5.20
N LYS A 488 7.19 -17.70 4.54
CA LYS A 488 6.62 -18.86 5.22
C LYS A 488 7.68 -19.54 6.08
N THR A 489 7.57 -19.41 7.39
CA THR A 489 8.33 -20.24 8.32
C THR A 489 7.95 -21.69 8.18
N GLU A 490 8.90 -22.59 8.31
CA GLU A 490 8.71 -24.05 8.32
C GLU A 490 7.84 -24.53 9.49
#